data_2034fd93620a662daa52c17a989a30f3
#
_entry.id   2034fd93620a662daa52c17a989a30f3
#
_cell.length_a   1.000
_cell.length_b   1.000
_cell.length_c   1.000
_cell.angle_alpha   90.00
_cell.angle_beta   90.00
_cell.angle_gamma   90.00
#
_symmetry.space_group_name_H-M   'P 1'
#
loop_
_entity.id
_entity.type
_entity.pdbx_description
1 polymer ?
#
loop_
_entity_poly.entity_id
_entity_poly.type
_entity_poly.pdbx_seq_one_letter_code
_entity_poly.pdbx_strand_id
1 'polypeptide(L)'
;MPLTESTAGWPNYREDDFFVKDYRFASGEVLPELRLHYRTMGTPRRDGAGRIVNGVALLQGNTGTGANWLRPSLADELYGPAQPLDAAQYFFIMQDAIGRGGSSKPSDGLRGNFPRYRYRDMIESGYRLVTDCLGVGHMRLVIGSSMGGMHAWMWAEMYPDLMDGVIALSCQPGEISGRNWLGRRAAAEAIRNDPDWNGGFYDKQPRHYIYSAAGHFNTESPTRIQEMAPTLVAADALYERRLAEAAKGDANDALWAIEAIRDYNPEPISTRSRPRCC
;
A
#
# COMPACT_ATOMS: atom_id res chain seq x y z
N MET A 1 5.81 16.66 -0.17
CA MET A 1 6.04 17.42 -1.43
C MET A 1 4.94 17.03 -2.39
N PRO A 2 4.19 17.95 -2.95
CA PRO A 2 3.21 17.63 -3.99
C PRO A 2 3.93 17.13 -5.25
N LEU A 3 3.39 16.04 -5.84
CA LEU A 3 3.94 15.36 -7.03
C LEU A 3 3.61 16.10 -8.35
N THR A 4 3.60 17.42 -8.36
CA THR A 4 2.94 18.20 -9.41
C THR A 4 3.73 18.37 -10.71
N GLU A 5 4.93 17.83 -10.88
CA GLU A 5 5.71 18.04 -12.12
C GLU A 5 6.11 16.79 -12.91
N SER A 6 5.99 15.59 -12.36
CA SER A 6 6.46 14.35 -13.03
C SER A 6 5.39 13.55 -13.79
N THR A 7 4.11 13.79 -13.59
CA THR A 7 3.04 12.94 -14.17
C THR A 7 2.63 13.32 -15.58
N ALA A 8 2.91 14.55 -16.03
CA ALA A 8 2.50 15.07 -17.35
C ALA A 8 3.27 14.47 -18.55
N GLY A 9 4.29 13.63 -18.31
CA GLY A 9 5.14 13.08 -19.36
C GLY A 9 4.95 11.60 -19.69
N TRP A 10 4.19 10.84 -18.87
CA TRP A 10 4.05 9.40 -19.10
C TRP A 10 2.93 9.06 -20.08
N PRO A 11 3.14 8.11 -21.03
CA PRO A 11 2.14 7.80 -22.04
C PRO A 11 0.84 7.30 -21.41
N ASN A 12 -0.28 7.85 -21.85
CA ASN A 12 -1.64 7.50 -21.44
C ASN A 12 -1.88 7.55 -19.91
N TYR A 13 -1.18 8.42 -19.19
CA TYR A 13 -1.42 8.58 -17.76
C TYR A 13 -2.87 8.97 -17.48
N ARG A 14 -3.49 8.26 -16.55
CA ARG A 14 -4.86 8.52 -16.06
C ARG A 14 -4.92 8.27 -14.56
N GLU A 15 -5.81 8.99 -13.90
CA GLU A 15 -6.14 8.84 -12.49
C GLU A 15 -7.67 8.79 -12.39
N ASP A 16 -8.22 7.79 -11.68
CA ASP A 16 -9.65 7.55 -11.60
C ASP A 16 -10.01 6.75 -10.34
N ASP A 17 -11.31 6.61 -10.09
CA ASP A 17 -11.88 5.83 -8.98
C ASP A 17 -12.71 4.67 -9.51
N PHE A 18 -12.57 3.51 -8.90
CA PHE A 18 -13.43 2.34 -9.11
C PHE A 18 -14.29 2.10 -7.88
N PHE A 19 -15.59 1.98 -8.07
CA PHE A 19 -16.57 1.78 -7.00
C PHE A 19 -17.10 0.36 -7.00
N VAL A 20 -16.95 -0.33 -5.86
CA VAL A 20 -17.51 -1.67 -5.64
C VAL A 20 -18.68 -1.55 -4.70
N LYS A 21 -19.90 -1.86 -5.19
CA LYS A 21 -21.11 -1.85 -4.38
C LYS A 21 -21.18 -3.06 -3.45
N ASP A 22 -21.74 -2.85 -2.25
CA ASP A 22 -22.00 -3.87 -1.24
C ASP A 22 -20.77 -4.77 -0.98
N TYR A 23 -19.59 -4.12 -0.83
CA TYR A 23 -18.33 -4.86 -0.63
C TYR A 23 -18.35 -5.55 0.73
N ARG A 24 -18.25 -6.87 0.71
CA ARG A 24 -18.20 -7.71 1.91
C ARG A 24 -16.76 -8.03 2.26
N PHE A 25 -16.33 -7.59 3.43
CA PHE A 25 -15.00 -7.89 3.97
C PHE A 25 -14.92 -9.31 4.54
N ALA A 26 -13.70 -9.83 4.69
CA ALA A 26 -13.43 -11.11 5.33
C ALA A 26 -13.96 -11.18 6.78
N SER A 27 -14.11 -10.05 7.46
CA SER A 27 -14.77 -9.93 8.77
C SER A 27 -16.28 -10.23 8.74
N GLY A 28 -16.90 -10.25 7.56
CA GLY A 28 -18.34 -10.35 7.36
C GLY A 28 -19.07 -9.01 7.32
N GLU A 29 -18.40 -7.92 7.70
CA GLU A 29 -18.93 -6.56 7.62
C GLU A 29 -19.11 -6.15 6.15
N VAL A 30 -20.05 -5.25 5.88
CA VAL A 30 -20.35 -4.76 4.53
C VAL A 30 -20.18 -3.26 4.47
N LEU A 31 -19.47 -2.79 3.46
CA LEU A 31 -19.44 -1.38 3.09
C LEU A 31 -20.34 -1.17 1.88
N PRO A 32 -21.39 -0.32 1.93
CA PRO A 32 -22.33 -0.12 0.82
C PRO A 32 -21.62 0.28 -0.48
N GLU A 33 -20.53 1.03 -0.37
CA GLU A 33 -19.71 1.42 -1.50
C GLU A 33 -18.24 1.51 -1.08
N LEU A 34 -17.39 0.67 -1.66
CA LEU A 34 -15.93 0.74 -1.53
C LEU A 34 -15.35 1.48 -2.72
N ARG A 35 -14.71 2.63 -2.48
CA ARG A 35 -13.95 3.36 -3.48
C ARG A 35 -12.49 2.86 -3.48
N LEU A 36 -11.98 2.55 -4.67
CA LEU A 36 -10.59 2.24 -4.94
C LEU A 36 -10.03 3.28 -5.90
N HIS A 37 -9.16 4.13 -5.38
CA HIS A 37 -8.45 5.12 -6.17
C HIS A 37 -7.25 4.47 -6.86
N TYR A 38 -7.05 4.78 -8.15
CA TYR A 38 -5.96 4.17 -8.89
C TYR A 38 -5.41 5.10 -9.98
N ARG A 39 -4.22 4.78 -10.44
CA ARG A 39 -3.56 5.41 -11.57
C ARG A 39 -3.16 4.35 -12.58
N THR A 40 -3.22 4.72 -13.86
CA THR A 40 -2.69 3.89 -14.94
C THR A 40 -1.78 4.71 -15.84
N MET A 41 -0.82 4.06 -16.45
CA MET A 41 0.01 4.65 -17.51
C MET A 41 0.51 3.55 -18.46
N GLY A 42 1.06 3.97 -19.60
CA GLY A 42 1.63 3.07 -20.60
C GLY A 42 0.63 2.59 -21.62
N THR A 43 1.02 1.61 -22.42
CA THR A 43 0.26 1.18 -23.60
C THR A 43 -0.35 -0.19 -23.40
N PRO A 44 -1.69 -0.31 -23.23
CA PRO A 44 -2.33 -1.62 -23.08
C PRO A 44 -2.30 -2.40 -24.40
N ARG A 45 -1.84 -3.65 -24.34
CA ARG A 45 -1.95 -4.62 -25.44
C ARG A 45 -3.10 -5.59 -25.14
N ARG A 46 -3.93 -5.85 -26.14
CA ARG A 46 -5.11 -6.69 -25.99
C ARG A 46 -4.99 -8.00 -26.77
N ASP A 47 -5.54 -9.06 -26.21
CA ASP A 47 -5.72 -10.35 -26.91
C ASP A 47 -6.92 -10.32 -27.87
N GLY A 48 -7.17 -11.43 -28.54
CA GLY A 48 -8.30 -11.59 -29.46
C GLY A 48 -9.68 -11.48 -28.81
N ALA A 49 -9.75 -11.58 -27.47
CA ALA A 49 -10.96 -11.39 -26.68
C ALA A 49 -11.09 -9.94 -26.12
N GLY A 50 -10.16 -9.06 -26.49
CA GLY A 50 -10.15 -7.67 -26.05
C GLY A 50 -9.57 -7.42 -24.64
N ARG A 51 -9.06 -8.46 -23.97
CA ARG A 51 -8.49 -8.35 -22.61
C ARG A 51 -7.05 -7.83 -22.66
N ILE A 52 -6.67 -6.99 -21.71
CA ILE A 52 -5.28 -6.51 -21.56
C ILE A 52 -4.40 -7.70 -21.10
N VAL A 53 -3.26 -7.90 -21.76
CA VAL A 53 -2.34 -9.04 -21.51
C VAL A 53 -0.90 -8.63 -21.19
N ASN A 54 -0.65 -7.34 -20.97
CA ASN A 54 0.66 -6.81 -20.62
C ASN A 54 0.60 -5.91 -19.36
N GLY A 55 -0.31 -6.20 -18.45
CA GLY A 55 -0.47 -5.47 -17.19
C GLY A 55 0.74 -5.63 -16.28
N VAL A 56 1.10 -4.56 -15.57
CA VAL A 56 2.08 -4.56 -14.47
C VAL A 56 1.45 -3.86 -13.28
N ALA A 57 1.19 -4.58 -12.20
CA ALA A 57 0.68 -3.99 -10.97
C ALA A 57 1.84 -3.52 -10.08
N LEU A 58 1.80 -2.26 -9.65
CA LEU A 58 2.78 -1.62 -8.79
C LEU A 58 2.15 -1.32 -7.43
N LEU A 59 2.50 -2.13 -6.42
CA LEU A 59 1.86 -2.16 -5.11
C LEU A 59 2.62 -1.29 -4.11
N GLN A 60 1.90 -0.38 -3.45
CA GLN A 60 2.46 0.60 -2.51
C GLN A 60 2.89 0.00 -1.18
N GLY A 61 3.82 0.69 -0.49
CA GLY A 61 4.11 0.46 0.93
C GLY A 61 3.03 1.02 1.87
N ASN A 62 3.08 0.63 3.14
CA ASN A 62 2.05 0.96 4.13
C ASN A 62 1.80 2.46 4.35
N THR A 63 2.82 3.31 4.21
CA THR A 63 2.72 4.76 4.43
C THR A 63 2.57 5.57 3.15
N GLY A 64 2.46 4.90 2.00
CA GLY A 64 2.43 5.55 0.68
C GLY A 64 1.08 5.47 0.00
N THR A 65 1.12 5.84 -1.27
CA THR A 65 0.05 5.70 -2.26
C THR A 65 0.63 5.07 -3.53
N GLY A 66 -0.21 4.68 -4.48
CA GLY A 66 0.24 4.22 -5.79
C GLY A 66 1.16 5.22 -6.50
N ALA A 67 0.97 6.53 -6.26
CA ALA A 67 1.82 7.58 -6.81
C ALA A 67 3.30 7.51 -6.37
N ASN A 68 3.61 6.75 -5.31
CA ASN A 68 5.01 6.60 -4.88
C ASN A 68 5.90 5.93 -5.93
N TRP A 69 5.31 5.16 -6.84
CA TRP A 69 6.00 4.54 -7.96
C TRP A 69 6.37 5.53 -9.08
N LEU A 70 5.80 6.74 -9.05
CA LEU A 70 6.09 7.82 -10.01
C LEU A 70 7.15 8.80 -9.49
N ARG A 71 7.81 8.52 -8.37
CA ARG A 71 8.90 9.36 -7.89
C ARG A 71 10.05 9.33 -8.90
N PRO A 72 10.69 10.47 -9.22
CA PRO A 72 11.78 10.52 -10.19
C PRO A 72 12.89 9.50 -9.93
N SER A 73 13.25 9.28 -8.66
CA SER A 73 14.26 8.28 -8.27
C SER A 73 13.95 6.82 -8.64
N LEU A 74 12.71 6.52 -9.03
CA LEU A 74 12.27 5.22 -9.53
C LEU A 74 11.85 5.33 -11.00
N ALA A 75 11.03 6.31 -11.32
CA ALA A 75 10.41 6.45 -12.62
C ALA A 75 11.43 6.70 -13.73
N ASP A 76 12.44 7.52 -13.45
CA ASP A 76 13.49 7.86 -14.41
C ASP A 76 14.42 6.69 -14.75
N GLU A 77 14.46 5.66 -13.88
CA GLU A 77 15.28 4.45 -14.06
C GLU A 77 14.50 3.24 -14.58
N LEU A 78 13.15 3.28 -14.52
CA LEU A 78 12.33 2.10 -14.81
C LEU A 78 11.51 2.20 -16.09
N TYR A 79 10.95 3.39 -16.41
CA TYR A 79 9.84 3.48 -17.36
C TYR A 79 10.19 4.12 -18.71
N GLY A 80 11.40 4.62 -18.86
CA GLY A 80 11.88 5.21 -20.11
C GLY A 80 12.11 4.17 -21.22
N PRO A 81 12.39 4.65 -22.45
CA PRO A 81 12.68 3.78 -23.59
C PRO A 81 13.85 2.82 -23.30
N ALA A 82 13.66 1.54 -23.61
CA ALA A 82 14.64 0.48 -23.38
C ALA A 82 15.01 0.20 -21.91
N GLN A 83 14.32 0.81 -20.95
CA GLN A 83 14.44 0.46 -19.55
C GLN A 83 13.64 -0.81 -19.20
N PRO A 84 13.89 -1.45 -18.04
CA PRO A 84 13.30 -2.76 -17.71
C PRO A 84 11.77 -2.81 -17.76
N LEU A 85 11.12 -1.69 -17.47
CA LEU A 85 9.67 -1.53 -17.45
C LEU A 85 9.23 -0.40 -18.40
N ASP A 86 9.74 -0.41 -19.63
CA ASP A 86 9.43 0.58 -20.65
C ASP A 86 7.91 0.80 -20.82
N ALA A 87 7.46 2.03 -20.57
CA ALA A 87 6.04 2.40 -20.61
C ALA A 87 5.40 2.30 -22.00
N ALA A 88 6.20 2.18 -23.06
CA ALA A 88 5.68 1.87 -24.40
C ALA A 88 5.29 0.39 -24.54
N GLN A 89 5.80 -0.51 -23.69
CA GLN A 89 5.60 -1.95 -23.78
C GLN A 89 4.61 -2.48 -22.75
N TYR A 90 4.46 -1.82 -21.60
CA TYR A 90 3.64 -2.29 -20.50
C TYR A 90 2.49 -1.33 -20.17
N PHE A 91 1.45 -1.88 -19.54
CA PHE A 91 0.33 -1.14 -18.98
C PHE A 91 0.40 -1.21 -17.46
N PHE A 92 0.72 -0.11 -16.81
CA PHE A 92 0.90 -0.03 -15.36
C PHE A 92 -0.38 0.29 -14.63
N ILE A 93 -0.55 -0.32 -13.46
CA ILE A 93 -1.67 -0.14 -12.56
C ILE A 93 -1.11 0.14 -11.17
N MET A 94 -1.41 1.33 -10.63
CA MET A 94 -0.94 1.83 -9.35
C MET A 94 -2.14 2.18 -8.47
N GLN A 95 -2.64 1.20 -7.74
CA GLN A 95 -3.77 1.36 -6.85
C GLN A 95 -3.35 1.96 -5.52
N ASP A 96 -4.19 2.82 -4.94
CA ASP A 96 -4.15 3.13 -3.52
C ASP A 96 -4.87 2.01 -2.76
N ALA A 97 -4.21 1.39 -1.80
CA ALA A 97 -4.80 0.30 -1.01
C ALA A 97 -5.95 0.82 -0.12
N ILE A 98 -6.91 -0.05 0.23
CA ILE A 98 -7.94 0.27 1.24
C ILE A 98 -7.26 0.85 2.49
N GLY A 99 -7.81 1.91 3.03
CA GLY A 99 -7.26 2.62 4.19
C GLY A 99 -6.16 3.61 3.86
N ARG A 100 -5.88 3.89 2.57
CA ARG A 100 -4.80 4.78 2.12
C ARG A 100 -5.22 5.68 0.96
N GLY A 101 -4.52 6.80 0.86
CA GLY A 101 -4.63 7.73 -0.28
C GLY A 101 -6.05 8.15 -0.58
N GLY A 102 -6.45 8.01 -1.84
CA GLY A 102 -7.81 8.30 -2.32
C GLY A 102 -8.80 7.15 -2.15
N SER A 103 -8.36 5.93 -1.77
CA SER A 103 -9.26 4.81 -1.50
C SER A 103 -10.01 4.97 -0.18
N SER A 104 -11.17 4.31 -0.04
CA SER A 104 -11.98 4.34 1.18
C SER A 104 -11.18 4.02 2.43
N LYS A 105 -11.33 4.83 3.48
CA LYS A 105 -10.60 4.72 4.75
C LYS A 105 -11.44 5.22 5.93
N PRO A 106 -11.09 4.86 7.17
CA PRO A 106 -11.81 5.30 8.37
C PRO A 106 -12.03 6.80 8.45
N SER A 107 -11.02 7.61 8.12
CA SER A 107 -11.08 9.08 8.17
C SER A 107 -12.04 9.72 7.16
N ASP A 108 -12.57 8.96 6.18
CA ASP A 108 -13.56 9.45 5.21
C ASP A 108 -14.98 9.63 5.80
N GLY A 109 -15.16 9.46 7.13
CA GLY A 109 -16.40 9.74 7.83
C GLY A 109 -16.95 8.61 8.70
N LEU A 110 -16.69 7.35 8.39
CA LEU A 110 -17.12 6.20 9.19
C LEU A 110 -16.33 6.06 10.51
N ARG A 111 -15.12 6.59 10.55
CA ARG A 111 -14.28 6.63 11.74
C ARG A 111 -14.15 5.25 12.41
N GLY A 112 -14.47 5.10 13.70
CA GLY A 112 -14.47 3.85 14.43
C GLY A 112 -15.43 2.78 13.90
N ASN A 113 -16.41 3.14 13.07
CA ASN A 113 -17.36 2.23 12.43
C ASN A 113 -16.88 1.72 11.05
N PHE A 114 -15.71 2.13 10.59
CA PHE A 114 -15.20 1.61 9.33
C PHE A 114 -14.96 0.08 9.44
N PRO A 115 -15.36 -0.75 8.45
CA PRO A 115 -15.17 -2.19 8.48
C PRO A 115 -13.72 -2.60 8.73
N ARG A 116 -13.52 -3.72 9.46
CA ARG A 116 -12.19 -4.26 9.78
C ARG A 116 -11.65 -5.02 8.57
N TYR A 117 -10.89 -4.33 7.71
CA TYR A 117 -10.26 -4.96 6.55
C TYR A 117 -8.96 -5.69 6.92
N ARG A 118 -8.57 -6.63 6.05
CA ARG A 118 -7.34 -7.41 6.11
C ARG A 118 -6.57 -7.28 4.78
N TYR A 119 -5.38 -7.83 4.71
CA TYR A 119 -4.62 -7.87 3.47
C TYR A 119 -5.37 -8.65 2.39
N ARG A 120 -6.05 -9.74 2.75
CA ARG A 120 -6.90 -10.47 1.82
C ARG A 120 -7.95 -9.58 1.15
N ASP A 121 -8.59 -8.71 1.91
CA ASP A 121 -9.58 -7.77 1.36
C ASP A 121 -8.94 -6.77 0.38
N MET A 122 -7.72 -6.30 0.70
CA MET A 122 -6.97 -5.41 -0.19
C MET A 122 -6.60 -6.10 -1.51
N ILE A 123 -6.20 -7.38 -1.46
CA ILE A 123 -5.86 -8.17 -2.65
C ILE A 123 -7.11 -8.45 -3.48
N GLU A 124 -8.20 -8.88 -2.86
CA GLU A 124 -9.45 -9.20 -3.54
C GLU A 124 -10.05 -7.96 -4.22
N SER A 125 -10.06 -6.83 -3.53
CA SER A 125 -10.52 -5.58 -4.13
C SER A 125 -9.62 -5.12 -5.29
N GLY A 126 -8.30 -5.28 -5.16
CA GLY A 126 -7.34 -5.04 -6.23
C GLY A 126 -7.54 -5.95 -7.43
N TYR A 127 -7.83 -7.23 -7.21
CA TYR A 127 -8.18 -8.18 -8.26
C TYR A 127 -9.42 -7.70 -9.05
N ARG A 128 -10.47 -7.26 -8.36
CA ARG A 128 -11.67 -6.72 -9.00
C ARG A 128 -11.39 -5.44 -9.80
N LEU A 129 -10.53 -4.55 -9.27
CA LEU A 129 -10.09 -3.39 -10.05
C LEU A 129 -9.39 -3.82 -11.35
N VAL A 130 -8.46 -4.78 -11.26
CA VAL A 130 -7.67 -5.24 -12.39
C VAL A 130 -8.55 -5.95 -13.43
N THR A 131 -9.44 -6.84 -13.01
CA THR A 131 -10.25 -7.68 -13.91
C THR A 131 -11.54 -7.00 -14.34
N ASP A 132 -12.35 -6.53 -13.41
CA ASP A 132 -13.73 -6.08 -13.67
C ASP A 132 -13.75 -4.64 -14.20
N CYS A 133 -12.86 -3.77 -13.69
CA CYS A 133 -12.80 -2.37 -14.11
C CYS A 133 -11.88 -2.18 -15.34
N LEU A 134 -10.65 -2.70 -15.29
CA LEU A 134 -9.64 -2.45 -16.31
C LEU A 134 -9.62 -3.48 -17.44
N GLY A 135 -10.28 -4.63 -17.26
CA GLY A 135 -10.33 -5.70 -18.27
C GLY A 135 -8.98 -6.36 -18.50
N VAL A 136 -8.14 -6.48 -17.46
CA VAL A 136 -6.86 -7.17 -17.54
C VAL A 136 -7.11 -8.68 -17.42
N GLY A 137 -6.76 -9.42 -18.46
CA GLY A 137 -6.85 -10.87 -18.48
C GLY A 137 -5.56 -11.56 -18.08
N HIS A 138 -4.42 -10.85 -18.16
CA HIS A 138 -3.13 -11.38 -17.70
C HIS A 138 -2.15 -10.26 -17.38
N MET A 139 -1.40 -10.43 -16.30
CA MET A 139 -0.33 -9.53 -15.88
C MET A 139 1.04 -10.13 -16.18
N ARG A 140 1.95 -9.30 -16.68
CA ARG A 140 3.35 -9.70 -16.82
C ARG A 140 4.04 -9.77 -15.48
N LEU A 141 3.65 -8.84 -14.55
CA LEU A 141 4.36 -8.73 -13.28
C LEU A 141 3.49 -8.06 -12.22
N VAL A 142 3.63 -8.49 -10.99
CA VAL A 142 3.16 -7.79 -9.79
C VAL A 142 4.39 -7.42 -8.96
N ILE A 143 4.62 -6.13 -8.76
CA ILE A 143 5.78 -5.62 -8.01
C ILE A 143 5.27 -4.86 -6.79
N GLY A 144 5.88 -5.08 -5.64
CA GLY A 144 5.56 -4.33 -4.45
C GLY A 144 6.72 -4.19 -3.48
N SER A 145 6.67 -3.14 -2.67
CA SER A 145 7.67 -2.89 -1.62
C SER A 145 7.01 -2.85 -0.25
N SER A 146 7.65 -3.43 0.76
CA SER A 146 7.15 -3.50 2.14
C SER A 146 5.77 -4.17 2.18
N MET A 147 4.70 -3.46 2.60
CA MET A 147 3.32 -3.95 2.50
C MET A 147 2.99 -4.44 1.08
N GLY A 148 3.35 -3.68 0.06
CA GLY A 148 3.15 -4.09 -1.34
C GLY A 148 3.91 -5.36 -1.71
N GLY A 149 5.09 -5.59 -1.15
CA GLY A 149 5.85 -6.84 -1.32
C GLY A 149 5.12 -8.03 -0.65
N MET A 150 4.56 -7.83 0.53
CA MET A 150 3.69 -8.81 1.19
C MET A 150 2.44 -9.09 0.36
N HIS A 151 1.83 -8.04 -0.20
CA HIS A 151 0.71 -8.20 -1.12
C HIS A 151 1.12 -8.96 -2.39
N ALA A 152 2.31 -8.74 -2.96
CA ALA A 152 2.77 -9.48 -4.13
C ALA A 152 2.85 -11.00 -3.87
N TRP A 153 3.32 -11.42 -2.68
CA TRP A 153 3.24 -12.82 -2.25
C TRP A 153 1.80 -13.35 -2.23
N MET A 154 0.87 -12.58 -1.63
CA MET A 154 -0.54 -12.98 -1.57
C MET A 154 -1.21 -12.99 -2.95
N TRP A 155 -0.83 -12.11 -3.87
CA TRP A 155 -1.30 -12.16 -5.26
C TRP A 155 -0.89 -13.47 -5.93
N ALA A 156 0.37 -13.90 -5.77
CA ALA A 156 0.85 -15.17 -6.30
C ALA A 156 0.14 -16.38 -5.69
N GLU A 157 -0.28 -16.26 -4.42
CA GLU A 157 -1.06 -17.26 -3.72
C GLU A 157 -2.49 -17.37 -4.22
N MET A 158 -3.18 -16.23 -4.23
CA MET A 158 -4.62 -16.20 -4.48
C MET A 158 -4.95 -16.31 -5.97
N TYR A 159 -4.07 -15.82 -6.86
CA TYR A 159 -4.31 -15.73 -8.30
C TYR A 159 -3.09 -16.17 -9.12
N PRO A 160 -2.56 -17.40 -8.91
CA PRO A 160 -1.28 -17.83 -9.50
C PRO A 160 -1.27 -17.85 -11.05
N ASP A 161 -2.42 -18.04 -11.66
CA ASP A 161 -2.55 -18.12 -13.12
C ASP A 161 -2.74 -16.75 -13.80
N LEU A 162 -2.90 -15.69 -13.02
CA LEU A 162 -3.15 -14.34 -13.54
C LEU A 162 -1.86 -13.63 -13.98
N MET A 163 -0.68 -14.07 -13.53
CA MET A 163 0.58 -13.36 -13.75
C MET A 163 1.75 -14.29 -14.10
N ASP A 164 2.73 -13.73 -14.79
CA ASP A 164 3.96 -14.48 -15.11
C ASP A 164 4.93 -14.51 -13.91
N GLY A 165 4.93 -13.49 -13.06
CA GLY A 165 5.83 -13.41 -11.92
C GLY A 165 5.47 -12.33 -10.91
N VAL A 166 6.19 -12.38 -9.78
CA VAL A 166 6.10 -11.36 -8.72
C VAL A 166 7.49 -10.90 -8.29
N ILE A 167 7.61 -9.62 -7.93
CA ILE A 167 8.81 -9.06 -7.28
C ILE A 167 8.38 -8.49 -5.93
N ALA A 168 8.82 -9.14 -4.86
CA ALA A 168 8.50 -8.79 -3.49
C ALA A 168 9.73 -8.14 -2.83
N LEU A 169 9.72 -6.79 -2.72
CA LEU A 169 10.82 -6.01 -2.20
C LEU A 169 10.63 -5.65 -0.73
N SER A 170 11.73 -5.70 0.05
CA SER A 170 11.77 -5.21 1.44
C SER A 170 10.68 -5.80 2.34
N CYS A 171 10.37 -7.07 2.17
CA CYS A 171 9.40 -7.83 2.97
C CYS A 171 9.93 -9.24 3.26
N GLN A 172 9.20 -9.99 4.10
CA GLN A 172 9.52 -11.39 4.39
C GLN A 172 8.41 -12.30 3.86
N PRO A 173 8.75 -13.54 3.40
CA PRO A 173 7.78 -14.49 2.87
C PRO A 173 7.14 -15.35 4.00
N GLY A 174 6.85 -14.76 5.13
CA GLY A 174 6.27 -15.43 6.29
C GLY A 174 5.59 -14.45 7.23
N GLU A 175 4.93 -14.96 8.24
CA GLU A 175 4.19 -14.18 9.23
C GLU A 175 5.05 -13.06 9.86
N ILE A 176 4.46 -11.88 10.02
CA ILE A 176 5.12 -10.77 10.71
C ILE A 176 5.17 -11.04 12.20
N SER A 177 6.38 -11.12 12.74
CA SER A 177 6.65 -11.46 14.13
C SER A 177 7.78 -10.62 14.73
N GLY A 178 8.24 -10.97 15.94
CA GLY A 178 9.38 -10.39 16.62
C GLY A 178 9.29 -8.86 16.73
N ARG A 179 10.43 -8.18 16.51
CA ARG A 179 10.54 -6.72 16.67
C ARG A 179 9.52 -5.94 15.84
N ASN A 180 9.23 -6.38 14.62
CA ASN A 180 8.28 -5.70 13.74
C ASN A 180 6.87 -5.73 14.34
N TRP A 181 6.40 -6.94 14.73
CA TRP A 181 5.07 -7.07 15.33
C TRP A 181 4.97 -6.39 16.70
N LEU A 182 5.98 -6.50 17.55
CA LEU A 182 6.01 -5.85 18.86
C LEU A 182 5.88 -4.32 18.73
N GLY A 183 6.60 -3.70 17.80
CA GLY A 183 6.48 -2.27 17.53
C GLY A 183 5.08 -1.88 17.02
N ARG A 184 4.50 -2.67 16.11
CA ARG A 184 3.13 -2.45 15.62
C ARG A 184 2.10 -2.62 16.74
N ARG A 185 2.26 -3.65 17.57
CA ARG A 185 1.38 -3.88 18.71
C ARG A 185 1.44 -2.73 19.70
N ALA A 186 2.63 -2.25 20.03
CA ALA A 186 2.79 -1.09 20.91
C ALA A 186 2.12 0.17 20.35
N ALA A 187 2.25 0.42 19.04
CA ALA A 187 1.58 1.54 18.38
C ALA A 187 0.05 1.39 18.42
N ALA A 188 -0.49 0.20 18.16
CA ALA A 188 -1.92 -0.07 18.24
C ALA A 188 -2.47 0.13 19.67
N GLU A 189 -1.73 -0.33 20.69
CA GLU A 189 -2.12 -0.14 22.10
C GLU A 189 -1.99 1.34 22.53
N ALA A 190 -1.00 2.06 22.03
CA ALA A 190 -0.87 3.50 22.27
C ALA A 190 -2.12 4.25 21.79
N ILE A 191 -2.65 3.89 20.61
CA ILE A 191 -3.89 4.48 20.09
C ILE A 191 -5.10 4.06 20.95
N ARG A 192 -5.28 2.75 21.20
CA ARG A 192 -6.46 2.20 21.88
C ARG A 192 -6.60 2.68 23.32
N ASN A 193 -5.47 2.91 24.00
CA ASN A 193 -5.44 3.37 25.39
C ASN A 193 -5.28 4.89 25.51
N ASP A 194 -5.32 5.63 24.41
CA ASP A 194 -5.38 7.09 24.46
C ASP A 194 -6.77 7.53 24.93
N PRO A 195 -6.88 8.32 26.02
CA PRO A 195 -8.17 8.80 26.50
C PRO A 195 -8.97 9.59 25.45
N ASP A 196 -8.26 10.28 24.55
CA ASP A 196 -8.88 11.12 23.51
C ASP A 196 -9.35 10.29 22.29
N TRP A 197 -8.97 9.02 22.17
CA TRP A 197 -9.35 8.18 21.02
C TRP A 197 -10.84 7.83 20.99
N ASN A 198 -11.48 7.64 22.16
CA ASN A 198 -12.92 7.44 22.32
C ASN A 198 -13.52 6.43 21.31
N GLY A 199 -12.91 5.23 21.17
CA GLY A 199 -13.39 4.21 20.25
C GLY A 199 -13.29 4.58 18.75
N GLY A 200 -12.50 5.57 18.42
CA GLY A 200 -12.34 6.10 17.07
C GLY A 200 -13.20 7.34 16.77
N PHE A 201 -13.86 7.90 17.77
CA PHE A 201 -14.71 9.10 17.63
C PHE A 201 -14.08 10.28 18.37
N TYR A 202 -13.13 10.95 17.75
CA TYR A 202 -12.37 12.07 18.29
C TYR A 202 -12.46 13.30 17.39
N ASP A 203 -12.36 14.48 17.98
CA ASP A 203 -12.33 15.75 17.25
C ASP A 203 -10.89 16.23 16.98
N LYS A 204 -9.95 15.78 17.81
CA LYS A 204 -8.51 16.05 17.67
C LYS A 204 -7.75 14.74 17.65
N GLN A 205 -6.69 14.67 16.87
CA GLN A 205 -5.86 13.47 16.80
C GLN A 205 -5.33 13.09 18.19
N PRO A 206 -5.49 11.81 18.59
CA PRO A 206 -4.98 11.31 19.86
C PRO A 206 -3.46 11.52 20.00
N ARG A 207 -3.02 12.03 21.14
CA ARG A 207 -1.61 12.39 21.35
C ARG A 207 -0.67 11.17 21.34
N HIS A 208 -1.12 10.06 21.92
CA HIS A 208 -0.33 8.82 21.94
C HIS A 208 -0.08 8.29 20.53
N TYR A 209 -1.04 8.46 19.61
CA TYR A 209 -0.83 8.16 18.19
C TYR A 209 0.31 9.02 17.62
N ILE A 210 0.27 10.34 17.82
CA ILE A 210 1.27 11.26 17.27
C ILE A 210 2.66 10.92 17.78
N TYR A 211 2.83 10.71 19.08
CA TYR A 211 4.13 10.34 19.68
C TYR A 211 4.61 8.97 19.23
N SER A 212 3.72 7.97 19.13
CA SER A 212 4.04 6.65 18.64
C SER A 212 4.48 6.67 17.18
N ALA A 213 3.79 7.43 16.34
CA ALA A 213 4.14 7.57 14.92
C ALA A 213 5.47 8.30 14.72
N ALA A 214 5.73 9.36 15.49
CA ALA A 214 6.99 10.10 15.44
C ALA A 214 8.19 9.24 15.92
N GLY A 215 7.97 8.37 16.91
CA GLY A 215 8.99 7.48 17.48
C GLY A 215 9.18 6.16 16.73
N HIS A 216 8.57 5.97 15.58
CA HIS A 216 8.68 4.71 14.83
C HIS A 216 9.94 4.65 13.97
N PHE A 217 10.98 3.95 14.44
CA PHE A 217 12.29 3.83 13.78
C PHE A 217 12.57 2.42 13.22
N ASN A 218 11.62 1.50 13.30
CA ASN A 218 11.87 0.07 13.03
C ASN A 218 12.24 -0.25 11.58
N THR A 219 11.90 0.64 10.63
CA THR A 219 12.15 0.47 9.19
C THR A 219 13.26 1.36 8.66
N GLU A 220 13.94 2.11 9.53
CA GLU A 220 15.02 3.00 9.14
C GLU A 220 16.39 2.42 9.51
N SER A 221 17.41 2.73 8.70
CA SER A 221 18.79 2.37 9.00
C SER A 221 19.29 3.19 10.18
N PRO A 222 19.81 2.55 11.26
CA PRO A 222 20.42 3.27 12.38
C PRO A 222 21.57 4.20 11.94
N THR A 223 22.39 3.77 10.99
CA THR A 223 23.47 4.59 10.41
C THR A 223 22.92 5.85 9.76
N ARG A 224 21.87 5.71 8.96
CA ARG A 224 21.23 6.85 8.30
C ARG A 224 20.62 7.83 9.29
N ILE A 225 19.99 7.33 10.37
CA ILE A 225 19.49 8.20 11.44
C ILE A 225 20.65 8.94 12.11
N GLN A 226 21.76 8.25 12.41
CA GLN A 226 22.94 8.87 13.02
C GLN A 226 23.57 9.94 12.12
N GLU A 227 23.59 9.73 10.81
CA GLU A 227 24.06 10.75 9.84
C GLU A 227 23.17 11.99 9.83
N MET A 228 21.84 11.80 9.88
CA MET A 228 20.86 12.91 9.88
C MET A 228 20.79 13.66 11.20
N ALA A 229 21.15 13.03 12.29
CA ALA A 229 21.05 13.54 13.66
C ALA A 229 22.30 13.21 14.48
N PRO A 230 23.47 13.74 14.11
CA PRO A 230 24.76 13.38 14.73
C PRO A 230 24.96 14.03 16.11
N THR A 231 24.10 14.95 16.53
CA THR A 231 24.16 15.64 17.83
C THR A 231 22.80 15.62 18.50
N LEU A 232 22.74 15.84 19.82
CA LEU A 232 21.50 15.94 20.57
C LEU A 232 20.55 17.01 19.96
N VAL A 233 21.09 18.19 19.66
CA VAL A 233 20.31 19.29 19.06
C VAL A 233 19.72 18.88 17.69
N ALA A 234 20.50 18.18 16.87
CA ALA A 234 20.03 17.69 15.57
C ALA A 234 18.96 16.58 15.73
N ALA A 235 19.11 15.72 16.76
CA ALA A 235 18.12 14.68 17.07
C ALA A 235 16.80 15.28 17.55
N ASP A 236 16.83 16.27 18.44
CA ASP A 236 15.65 17.00 18.87
C ASP A 236 14.94 17.67 17.69
N ALA A 237 15.67 18.36 16.83
CA ALA A 237 15.12 18.99 15.64
C ALA A 237 14.55 17.97 14.64
N LEU A 238 15.13 16.77 14.50
CA LEU A 238 14.58 15.69 13.71
C LEU A 238 13.27 15.17 14.31
N TYR A 239 13.22 15.00 15.63
CA TYR A 239 12.03 14.52 16.33
C TYR A 239 10.86 15.50 16.20
N GLU A 240 11.09 16.82 16.38
CA GLU A 240 10.07 17.86 16.19
C GLU A 240 9.47 17.85 14.76
N ARG A 241 10.33 17.68 13.75
CA ARG A 241 9.83 17.54 12.37
C ARG A 241 8.94 16.29 12.21
N ARG A 242 9.32 15.16 12.83
CA ARG A 242 8.52 13.93 12.81
C ARG A 242 7.19 14.08 13.54
N LEU A 243 7.16 14.79 14.66
CA LEU A 243 5.90 15.12 15.36
C LEU A 243 4.96 15.92 14.45
N ALA A 244 5.48 16.93 13.77
CA ALA A 244 4.70 17.74 12.86
C ALA A 244 4.14 16.94 11.65
N GLU A 245 4.91 15.99 11.13
CA GLU A 245 4.43 15.08 10.08
C GLU A 245 3.41 14.07 10.63
N ALA A 246 3.66 13.47 11.78
CA ALA A 246 2.74 12.51 12.40
C ALA A 246 1.37 13.14 12.72
N ALA A 247 1.34 14.41 13.10
CA ALA A 247 0.12 15.14 13.37
C ALA A 247 -0.79 15.34 12.13
N LYS A 248 -0.28 15.17 10.92
CA LYS A 248 -1.06 15.23 9.69
C LYS A 248 -1.80 13.92 9.37
N GLY A 249 -1.44 12.83 10.04
CA GLY A 249 -2.06 11.53 9.88
C GLY A 249 -3.35 11.38 10.67
N ASP A 250 -3.99 10.23 10.53
CA ASP A 250 -5.21 9.87 11.26
C ASP A 250 -4.97 8.58 12.07
N ALA A 251 -5.37 8.60 13.34
CA ALA A 251 -5.15 7.50 14.27
C ALA A 251 -5.95 6.24 13.89
N ASN A 252 -7.15 6.39 13.36
CA ASN A 252 -7.95 5.25 12.90
C ASN A 252 -7.34 4.65 11.64
N ASP A 253 -6.97 5.46 10.65
CA ASP A 253 -6.30 4.97 9.43
C ASP A 253 -5.03 4.19 9.78
N ALA A 254 -4.26 4.68 10.75
CA ALA A 254 -3.07 3.99 11.25
C ALA A 254 -3.42 2.68 11.96
N LEU A 255 -4.39 2.69 12.88
CA LEU A 255 -4.80 1.51 13.65
C LEU A 255 -5.34 0.40 12.76
N TRP A 256 -6.23 0.72 11.81
CA TRP A 256 -6.77 -0.25 10.86
C TRP A 256 -5.67 -0.86 10.00
N ALA A 257 -4.74 -0.05 9.50
CA ALA A 257 -3.61 -0.55 8.71
C ALA A 257 -2.63 -1.41 9.52
N ILE A 258 -2.40 -1.11 10.80
CA ILE A 258 -1.61 -1.97 11.70
C ILE A 258 -2.29 -3.34 11.87
N GLU A 259 -3.60 -3.35 12.03
CA GLU A 259 -4.37 -4.58 12.25
C GLU A 259 -4.61 -5.38 10.96
N ALA A 260 -4.55 -4.74 9.80
CA ALA A 260 -4.82 -5.39 8.52
C ALA A 260 -3.86 -6.56 8.20
N ILE A 261 -2.63 -6.51 8.70
CA ILE A 261 -1.57 -7.50 8.43
C ILE A 261 -1.81 -8.88 9.09
N ARG A 262 -2.80 -9.01 9.97
CA ARG A 262 -2.98 -10.21 10.81
C ARG A 262 -3.28 -11.50 10.05
N ASP A 263 -3.69 -11.42 8.81
CA ASP A 263 -3.94 -12.57 7.95
C ASP A 263 -2.78 -12.86 6.98
N TYR A 264 -1.69 -12.10 7.09
CA TYR A 264 -0.52 -12.31 6.25
C TYR A 264 0.33 -13.49 6.73
N ASN A 265 0.28 -14.58 5.99
CA ASN A 265 1.18 -15.73 6.15
C ASN A 265 1.27 -16.54 4.85
N PRO A 266 2.12 -16.15 3.88
CA PRO A 266 2.28 -16.86 2.61
C PRO A 266 3.21 -18.09 2.70
N GLU A 267 3.75 -18.41 3.89
CA GLU A 267 4.72 -19.50 4.06
C GLU A 267 4.23 -20.86 3.51
N PRO A 268 2.96 -21.27 3.68
CA PRO A 268 2.45 -22.50 3.11
C PRO A 268 2.47 -22.52 1.56
N ILE A 269 2.62 -21.36 0.93
CA ILE A 269 2.44 -21.15 -0.50
C ILE A 269 3.77 -20.96 -1.20
N SER A 270 4.80 -20.52 -0.51
CA SER A 270 6.17 -20.42 -1.05
C SER A 270 6.65 -21.74 -1.63
N THR A 271 6.06 -22.88 -1.18
CA THR A 271 6.31 -24.22 -1.71
C THR A 271 5.38 -24.63 -2.86
N ARG A 272 4.34 -23.87 -3.18
CA ARG A 272 3.29 -24.18 -4.16
C ARG A 272 3.19 -23.16 -5.29
N SER A 273 3.79 -21.99 -5.16
CA SER A 273 3.68 -20.91 -6.15
C SER A 273 4.35 -21.31 -7.47
N ARG A 274 3.57 -21.34 -8.55
CA ARG A 274 4.06 -21.51 -9.90
C ARG A 274 4.67 -20.24 -10.52
N PRO A 275 4.30 -18.99 -10.11
CA PRO A 275 5.00 -17.80 -10.60
C PRO A 275 6.47 -17.84 -10.21
N ARG A 276 7.35 -17.45 -11.13
CA ARG A 276 8.77 -17.31 -10.84
C ARG A 276 8.95 -16.13 -9.88
N CYS A 277 9.52 -16.38 -8.70
CA CYS A 277 9.99 -15.33 -7.80
C CYS A 277 11.40 -14.92 -8.25
N CYS A 278 11.58 -13.64 -8.49
CA CYS A 278 12.88 -13.01 -8.74
C CYS A 278 13.28 -12.14 -7.56
#